data_8226fae9b55665887dbdb5106e40ae04
#
_entry.id   8226fae9b55665887dbdb5106e40ae04
#
_cell.length_a   1.000
_cell.length_b   1.000
_cell.length_c   1.000
_cell.angle_alpha   90.00
_cell.angle_beta   90.00
_cell.angle_gamma   90.00
#
_symmetry.space_group_name_H-M   'P 1'
#
loop_
_entity.id
_entity.type
_entity.pdbx_description
1 polymer ?
#
loop_
_entity_poly.entity_id
_entity_poly.type
_entity_poly.pdbx_seq_one_letter_code
_entity_poly.pdbx_strand_id
1 'polypeptide(L)'
;LELLEVQLCNSVAPFILISRLRPALAASAAARKYVVNVSAMEGQFSRGYKGPGHPHTNMAKASLNMLTRTSAQEMFETDRILMSAVDTGWITDERPHPQKERLAREGFHAPLDLVDGAARVYDPVVRGESGEDLYGCFLKDYRPSPW
;
A
#
# COMPACT_ATOMS: atom_id res chain seq x y z
N LEU A 1 6.38 15.26 -16.55
CA LEU A 1 6.10 13.88 -16.93
C LEU A 1 6.05 12.96 -15.70
N GLU A 2 7.09 12.92 -14.88
CA GLU A 2 7.19 12.11 -13.64
C GLU A 2 5.97 12.22 -12.72
N LEU A 3 5.47 13.43 -12.46
CA LEU A 3 4.25 13.62 -11.66
C LEU A 3 3.07 12.82 -12.23
N LEU A 4 2.85 12.88 -13.55
CA LEU A 4 1.72 12.19 -14.18
C LEU A 4 1.89 10.68 -14.15
N GLU A 5 3.10 10.18 -14.36
CA GLU A 5 3.42 8.75 -14.28
C GLU A 5 3.19 8.22 -12.87
N VAL A 6 3.69 8.92 -11.85
CA VAL A 6 3.51 8.54 -10.45
C VAL A 6 2.02 8.54 -10.05
N GLN A 7 1.26 9.56 -10.43
CA GLN A 7 -0.18 9.61 -10.18
C GLN A 7 -0.92 8.50 -10.92
N LEU A 8 -0.58 8.27 -12.18
CA LEU A 8 -1.21 7.22 -12.99
C LEU A 8 -0.98 5.83 -12.36
N CYS A 9 0.26 5.49 -12.04
CA CYS A 9 0.61 4.16 -11.56
C CYS A 9 0.16 3.90 -10.11
N ASN A 10 0.26 4.90 -9.23
CA ASN A 10 0.05 4.71 -7.79
C ASN A 10 -1.32 5.16 -7.28
N SER A 11 -2.12 5.85 -8.09
CA SER A 11 -3.43 6.35 -7.68
C SER A 11 -4.52 5.98 -8.69
N VAL A 12 -4.37 6.38 -9.94
CA VAL A 12 -5.41 6.21 -10.96
C VAL A 12 -5.57 4.74 -11.37
N ALA A 13 -4.48 4.03 -11.61
CA ALA A 13 -4.52 2.61 -11.98
C ALA A 13 -5.12 1.73 -10.88
N PRO A 14 -4.74 1.84 -9.59
CA PRO A 14 -5.42 1.15 -8.50
C PRO A 14 -6.93 1.43 -8.45
N PHE A 15 -7.34 2.70 -8.59
CA PHE A 15 -8.75 3.07 -8.64
C PHE A 15 -9.50 2.35 -9.78
N ILE A 16 -8.94 2.37 -11.00
CA ILE A 16 -9.52 1.71 -12.16
C ILE A 16 -9.61 0.20 -11.95
N LEU A 17 -8.52 -0.42 -11.47
CA LEU A 17 -8.47 -1.86 -11.24
C LEU A 17 -9.49 -2.30 -10.21
N ILE A 18 -9.55 -1.63 -9.06
CA ILE A 18 -10.52 -1.94 -8.00
C ILE A 18 -11.95 -1.80 -8.54
N SER A 19 -12.25 -0.68 -9.21
CA SER A 19 -13.56 -0.41 -9.77
C SER A 19 -13.98 -1.47 -10.82
N ARG A 20 -13.06 -1.87 -11.69
CA ARG A 20 -13.35 -2.83 -12.77
C ARG A 20 -13.38 -4.29 -12.31
N LEU A 21 -12.57 -4.64 -11.30
CA LEU A 21 -12.49 -6.01 -10.78
C LEU A 21 -13.52 -6.28 -9.69
N ARG A 22 -14.07 -5.27 -9.04
CA ARG A 22 -15.06 -5.42 -7.98
C ARG A 22 -16.23 -6.34 -8.34
N PRO A 23 -16.88 -6.22 -9.51
CA PRO A 23 -17.98 -7.12 -9.87
C PRO A 23 -17.56 -8.60 -9.94
N ALA A 24 -16.36 -8.88 -10.44
CA ALA A 24 -15.81 -10.23 -10.49
C ALA A 24 -15.46 -10.76 -9.10
N LEU A 25 -14.90 -9.92 -8.24
CA LEU A 25 -14.66 -10.27 -6.83
C LEU A 25 -15.97 -10.55 -6.10
N ALA A 26 -16.99 -9.69 -6.27
CA ALA A 26 -18.30 -9.86 -5.65
C ALA A 26 -18.98 -11.18 -6.09
N ALA A 27 -18.86 -11.53 -7.37
CA ALA A 27 -19.41 -12.77 -7.92
C ALA A 27 -18.63 -14.04 -7.52
N SER A 28 -17.45 -13.90 -6.93
CA SER A 28 -16.65 -15.05 -6.46
C SER A 28 -17.36 -15.82 -5.36
N ALA A 29 -17.32 -17.16 -5.41
CA ALA A 29 -17.83 -18.03 -4.36
C ALA A 29 -16.98 -18.04 -3.07
N ALA A 30 -15.82 -17.39 -3.07
CA ALA A 30 -14.97 -17.30 -1.90
C ALA A 30 -15.70 -16.55 -0.76
N ALA A 31 -15.61 -17.05 0.45
CA ALA A 31 -16.21 -16.42 1.63
C ALA A 31 -15.58 -15.05 1.93
N ARG A 32 -14.30 -14.89 1.64
CA ARG A 32 -13.53 -13.66 1.81
C ARG A 32 -12.77 -13.33 0.53
N LYS A 33 -12.68 -12.06 0.21
CA LYS A 33 -11.95 -11.54 -0.96
C LYS A 33 -11.08 -10.39 -0.49
N TYR A 34 -9.92 -10.22 -1.11
CA TYR A 34 -8.90 -9.30 -0.63
C TYR A 34 -8.49 -8.30 -1.69
N VAL A 35 -8.34 -7.06 -1.28
CA VAL A 35 -7.68 -6.00 -2.03
C VAL A 35 -6.63 -5.40 -1.11
N VAL A 36 -5.36 -5.59 -1.45
CA VAL A 36 -4.25 -5.05 -0.67
C VAL A 36 -3.56 -3.95 -1.48
N ASN A 37 -3.76 -2.72 -1.08
CA ASN A 37 -3.15 -1.57 -1.71
C ASN A 37 -1.73 -1.37 -1.15
N VAL A 38 -0.71 -1.54 -1.99
CA VAL A 38 0.68 -1.31 -1.59
C VAL A 38 0.92 0.19 -1.50
N SER A 39 0.85 0.69 -0.29
CA SER A 39 1.07 2.09 0.06
C SER A 39 2.45 2.29 0.68
N ALA A 40 2.64 3.37 1.38
CA ALA A 40 3.87 3.68 2.09
C ALA A 40 3.62 4.77 3.15
N MET A 41 4.55 4.90 4.11
CA MET A 41 4.53 5.97 5.11
C MET A 41 4.52 7.38 4.49
N GLU A 42 4.92 7.52 3.25
CA GLU A 42 4.87 8.74 2.46
C GLU A 42 3.43 9.27 2.33
N GLY A 43 2.45 8.39 2.33
CA GLY A 43 1.02 8.75 2.28
C GLY A 43 0.39 9.07 3.64
N GLN A 44 1.08 8.91 4.76
CA GLN A 44 0.53 9.18 6.10
C GLN A 44 0.56 10.67 6.43
N PHE A 45 -0.56 11.23 6.91
CA PHE A 45 -0.63 12.60 7.44
C PHE A 45 -0.18 12.70 8.88
N SER A 46 -0.29 11.62 9.65
CA SER A 46 0.10 11.56 11.05
C SER A 46 1.61 11.61 11.29
N ARG A 47 2.43 11.44 10.26
CA ARG A 47 3.88 11.48 10.37
C ARG A 47 4.38 12.91 10.53
N GLY A 48 5.09 13.19 11.63
CA GLY A 48 5.54 14.55 11.99
C GLY A 48 6.54 15.17 11.02
N TYR A 49 7.38 14.38 10.34
CA TYR A 49 8.35 14.89 9.37
C TYR A 49 8.06 14.38 7.96
N LYS A 50 7.98 15.30 7.02
CA LYS A 50 7.89 15.06 5.58
C LYS A 50 8.99 15.84 4.86
N GLY A 51 9.97 15.13 4.32
CA GLY A 51 11.05 15.76 3.54
C GLY A 51 10.55 16.34 2.21
N PRO A 52 11.22 17.39 1.68
CA PRO A 52 10.77 18.08 0.47
C PRO A 52 11.06 17.31 -0.84
N GLY A 53 11.75 16.16 -0.75
CA GLY A 53 12.31 15.48 -1.93
C GLY A 53 11.28 14.81 -2.86
N HIS A 54 10.12 14.39 -2.36
CA HIS A 54 9.18 13.54 -3.12
C HIS A 54 7.70 13.91 -2.91
N PRO A 55 7.28 15.17 -3.14
CA PRO A 55 5.89 15.57 -2.90
C PRO A 55 4.90 14.83 -3.79
N HIS A 56 5.25 14.53 -5.04
CA HIS A 56 4.42 13.80 -5.99
C HIS A 56 4.15 12.35 -5.55
N THR A 57 5.13 11.68 -4.96
CA THR A 57 4.96 10.33 -4.39
C THR A 57 4.09 10.38 -3.13
N ASN A 58 4.33 11.34 -2.24
CA ASN A 58 3.51 11.54 -1.04
C ASN A 58 2.04 11.76 -1.41
N MET A 59 1.78 12.61 -2.43
CA MET A 59 0.43 12.86 -2.95
C MET A 59 -0.24 11.58 -3.46
N ALA A 60 0.47 10.78 -4.26
CA ALA A 60 -0.07 9.56 -4.83
C ALA A 60 -0.40 8.51 -3.76
N LYS A 61 0.49 8.32 -2.77
CA LYS A 61 0.26 7.38 -1.67
C LYS A 61 -0.83 7.86 -0.70
N ALA A 62 -0.95 9.16 -0.46
CA ALA A 62 -2.06 9.73 0.29
C ALA A 62 -3.40 9.52 -0.44
N SER A 63 -3.43 9.67 -1.75
CA SER A 63 -4.60 9.39 -2.58
C SER A 63 -5.01 7.90 -2.49
N LEU A 64 -4.05 6.98 -2.57
CA LEU A 64 -4.29 5.54 -2.43
C LEU A 64 -4.82 5.18 -1.02
N ASN A 65 -4.26 5.80 0.02
CA ASN A 65 -4.75 5.66 1.39
C ASN A 65 -6.19 6.17 1.52
N MET A 66 -6.51 7.31 0.93
CA MET A 66 -7.86 7.86 0.94
C MET A 66 -8.85 6.96 0.19
N LEU A 67 -8.48 6.39 -0.95
CA LEU A 67 -9.28 5.41 -1.67
C LEU A 67 -9.63 4.21 -0.77
N THR A 68 -8.63 3.65 -0.08
CA THR A 68 -8.82 2.54 0.85
C THR A 68 -9.78 2.92 1.97
N ARG A 69 -9.51 4.04 2.65
CA ARG A 69 -10.32 4.51 3.78
C ARG A 69 -11.77 4.82 3.40
N THR A 70 -11.98 5.36 2.20
CA THR A 70 -13.31 5.75 1.73
C THR A 70 -14.18 4.56 1.34
N SER A 71 -13.58 3.53 0.70
CA SER A 71 -14.36 2.49 0.02
C SER A 71 -14.40 1.15 0.77
N ALA A 72 -13.48 0.90 1.68
CA ALA A 72 -13.30 -0.42 2.28
C ALA A 72 -14.52 -0.92 3.09
N GLN A 73 -15.15 -0.04 3.86
CA GLN A 73 -16.29 -0.43 4.70
C GLN A 73 -17.46 -0.90 3.84
N GLU A 74 -17.85 -0.12 2.85
CA GLU A 74 -18.95 -0.44 1.96
C GLU A 74 -18.69 -1.73 1.16
N MET A 75 -17.45 -1.90 0.67
CA MET A 75 -17.03 -3.10 -0.04
C MET A 75 -17.07 -4.35 0.86
N PHE A 76 -16.73 -4.22 2.13
CA PHE A 76 -16.84 -5.33 3.08
C PHE A 76 -18.29 -5.67 3.42
N GLU A 77 -19.10 -4.68 3.73
CA GLU A 77 -20.51 -4.87 4.11
C GLU A 77 -21.34 -5.48 2.97
N THR A 78 -21.10 -5.02 1.74
CA THR A 78 -21.88 -5.43 0.56
C THR A 78 -21.34 -6.70 -0.09
N ASP A 79 -20.04 -6.81 -0.27
CA ASP A 79 -19.42 -7.82 -1.12
C ASP A 79 -18.45 -8.77 -0.37
N ARG A 80 -18.23 -8.57 0.92
CA ARG A 80 -17.23 -9.30 1.73
C ARG A 80 -15.80 -9.16 1.18
N ILE A 81 -15.48 -7.99 0.64
CA ILE A 81 -14.15 -7.64 0.16
C ILE A 81 -13.41 -6.88 1.25
N LEU A 82 -12.35 -7.48 1.77
CA LEU A 82 -11.47 -6.86 2.76
C LEU A 82 -10.40 -6.05 2.01
N MET A 83 -10.51 -4.73 2.06
CA MET A 83 -9.55 -3.83 1.44
C MET A 83 -8.73 -3.11 2.51
N SER A 84 -7.40 -3.22 2.42
CA SER A 84 -6.46 -2.56 3.32
C SER A 84 -5.34 -1.86 2.53
N ALA A 85 -4.63 -0.96 3.17
CA ALA A 85 -3.40 -0.36 2.67
C ALA A 85 -2.21 -0.85 3.51
N VAL A 86 -1.10 -1.18 2.87
CA VAL A 86 0.08 -1.76 3.53
C VAL A 86 1.32 -0.96 3.20
N ASP A 87 2.09 -0.58 4.20
CA ASP A 87 3.46 -0.13 4.07
C ASP A 87 4.40 -1.34 4.11
N THR A 88 5.10 -1.59 3.00
CA THR A 88 6.07 -2.68 2.90
C THR A 88 7.32 -2.45 3.74
N GLY A 89 7.51 -1.24 4.25
CA GLY A 89 8.76 -0.81 4.83
C GLY A 89 9.85 -0.56 3.77
N TRP A 90 11.04 -0.26 4.22
CA TRP A 90 12.14 0.08 3.33
C TRP A 90 12.89 -1.18 2.88
N ILE A 91 12.44 -1.75 1.75
CA ILE A 91 12.91 -3.01 1.17
C ILE A 91 13.91 -2.84 0.03
N THR A 92 13.99 -1.65 -0.56
CA THR A 92 14.87 -1.35 -1.70
C THR A 92 15.29 0.10 -1.68
N ASP A 93 16.41 0.39 -2.30
CA ASP A 93 16.88 1.74 -2.51
C ASP A 93 16.48 2.19 -3.93
N GLU A 94 15.50 3.08 -4.03
CA GLU A 94 15.00 3.62 -5.30
C GLU A 94 15.73 4.88 -5.78
N ARG A 95 16.79 5.29 -5.08
CA ARG A 95 17.62 6.44 -5.47
C ARG A 95 18.30 6.20 -6.81
N PRO A 96 18.68 7.26 -7.54
CA PRO A 96 19.44 7.15 -8.79
C PRO A 96 20.71 6.31 -8.63
N HIS A 97 21.04 5.50 -9.62
CA HIS A 97 22.13 4.53 -9.57
C HIS A 97 23.46 5.06 -9.01
N PRO A 98 23.94 6.27 -9.39
CA PRO A 98 25.21 6.80 -8.84
C PRO A 98 25.15 7.05 -7.34
N GLN A 99 23.99 7.42 -6.81
CA GLN A 99 23.79 7.61 -5.36
C GLN A 99 23.74 6.27 -4.62
N LYS A 100 23.07 5.27 -5.20
CA LYS A 100 23.04 3.91 -4.66
C LYS A 100 24.45 3.34 -4.52
N GLU A 101 25.26 3.42 -5.58
CA GLU A 101 26.63 2.90 -5.57
C GLU A 101 27.49 3.58 -4.51
N ARG A 102 27.38 4.90 -4.38
CA ARG A 102 28.12 5.64 -3.36
C ARG A 102 27.76 5.16 -1.96
N LEU A 103 26.45 5.09 -1.66
CA LEU A 103 25.96 4.69 -0.34
C LEU A 103 26.26 3.22 -0.04
N ALA A 104 26.20 2.34 -1.04
CA ALA A 104 26.59 0.94 -0.88
C ALA A 104 28.07 0.80 -0.52
N ARG A 105 28.95 1.62 -1.11
CA ARG A 105 30.38 1.68 -0.72
C ARG A 105 30.58 2.21 0.70
N GLU A 106 29.68 3.05 1.18
CA GLU A 106 29.64 3.56 2.57
C GLU A 106 28.99 2.56 3.54
N GLY A 107 28.61 1.35 3.06
CA GLY A 107 28.02 0.28 3.87
C GLY A 107 26.50 0.40 4.07
N PHE A 108 25.84 1.31 3.35
CA PHE A 108 24.39 1.45 3.44
C PHE A 108 23.68 0.39 2.60
N HIS A 109 22.67 -0.25 3.20
CA HIS A 109 21.69 -1.12 2.52
C HIS A 109 20.31 -0.90 3.12
N ALA A 110 19.27 -1.21 2.35
CA ALA A 110 17.90 -1.19 2.89
C ALA A 110 17.80 -2.16 4.08
N PRO A 111 17.08 -1.78 5.16
CA PRO A 111 17.02 -2.59 6.36
C PRO A 111 16.22 -3.88 6.21
N LEU A 112 15.37 -3.97 5.20
CA LEU A 112 14.49 -5.11 4.89
C LEU A 112 14.80 -5.65 3.51
N ASP A 113 14.42 -6.89 3.25
CA ASP A 113 14.53 -7.52 1.94
C ASP A 113 13.17 -7.67 1.22
N LEU A 114 13.20 -8.29 0.04
CA LEU A 114 11.98 -8.50 -0.76
C LEU A 114 11.01 -9.47 -0.09
N VAL A 115 11.50 -10.43 0.69
CA VAL A 115 10.67 -11.38 1.42
C VAL A 115 9.94 -10.67 2.55
N ASP A 116 10.61 -9.78 3.26
CA ASP A 116 10.00 -8.93 4.29
C ASP A 116 8.86 -8.07 3.73
N GLY A 117 9.09 -7.46 2.56
CA GLY A 117 8.06 -6.66 1.89
C GLY A 117 6.86 -7.49 1.44
N ALA A 118 7.13 -8.65 0.82
CA ALA A 118 6.10 -9.58 0.38
C ALA A 118 5.27 -10.13 1.56
N ALA A 119 5.93 -10.48 2.66
CA ALA A 119 5.26 -10.95 3.86
C ALA A 119 4.28 -9.91 4.44
N ARG A 120 4.66 -8.62 4.45
CA ARG A 120 3.77 -7.53 4.89
C ARG A 120 2.54 -7.38 4.01
N VAL A 121 2.72 -7.50 2.69
CA VAL A 121 1.59 -7.43 1.74
C VAL A 121 0.66 -8.64 1.88
N TYR A 122 1.20 -9.81 2.18
CA TYR A 122 0.43 -11.04 2.31
C TYR A 122 -0.25 -11.20 3.70
N ASP A 123 0.26 -10.55 4.73
CA ASP A 123 -0.26 -10.63 6.10
C ASP A 123 -1.78 -10.38 6.21
N PRO A 124 -2.38 -9.34 5.59
CA PRO A 124 -3.83 -9.14 5.65
C PRO A 124 -4.65 -10.33 5.13
N VAL A 125 -4.12 -11.04 4.14
CA VAL A 125 -4.77 -12.24 3.59
C VAL A 125 -4.71 -13.38 4.60
N VAL A 126 -3.54 -13.66 5.17
CA VAL A 126 -3.36 -14.72 6.19
C VAL A 126 -4.25 -14.48 7.41
N ARG A 127 -4.28 -13.24 7.89
CA ARG A 127 -5.13 -12.84 9.04
C ARG A 127 -6.61 -12.95 8.69
N GLY A 128 -6.98 -12.53 7.49
CA GLY A 128 -8.34 -12.66 6.99
C GLY A 128 -8.80 -14.12 6.93
N GLU A 129 -7.97 -15.02 6.38
CA GLU A 129 -8.27 -16.46 6.36
C GLU A 129 -8.36 -17.07 7.76
N SER A 130 -7.67 -16.48 8.74
CA SER A 130 -7.77 -16.85 10.17
C SER A 130 -9.03 -16.29 10.85
N GLY A 131 -9.87 -15.55 10.13
CA GLY A 131 -11.16 -15.02 10.62
C GLY A 131 -11.14 -13.57 11.07
N GLU A 132 -10.03 -12.84 10.90
CA GLU A 132 -9.97 -11.42 11.26
C GLU A 132 -10.55 -10.54 10.16
N ASP A 133 -11.48 -9.62 10.52
CA ASP A 133 -12.06 -8.67 9.59
C ASP A 133 -11.18 -7.41 9.51
N LEU A 134 -10.07 -7.53 8.78
CA LEU A 134 -9.07 -6.46 8.63
C LEU A 134 -9.31 -5.67 7.35
N TYR A 135 -10.00 -4.55 7.45
CA TYR A 135 -10.29 -3.66 6.32
C TYR A 135 -10.33 -2.17 6.75
N GLY A 136 -10.21 -1.27 5.79
CA GLY A 136 -10.30 0.17 6.02
C GLY A 136 -9.18 0.72 6.89
N CYS A 137 -8.07 0.05 6.97
CA CYS A 137 -6.92 0.43 7.80
C CYS A 137 -5.63 0.53 6.98
N PHE A 138 -4.70 1.29 7.51
CA PHE A 138 -3.31 1.34 7.07
C PHE A 138 -2.47 0.45 7.99
N LEU A 139 -1.75 -0.48 7.40
CA LEU A 139 -0.91 -1.43 8.12
C LEU A 139 0.56 -1.07 7.98
N LYS A 140 1.25 -0.98 9.09
CA LYS A 140 2.69 -0.80 9.18
C LYS A 140 3.26 -1.81 10.17
N ASP A 141 4.30 -2.50 9.75
CA ASP A 141 4.95 -3.53 10.56
C ASP A 141 3.92 -4.49 11.22
N TYR A 142 3.01 -5.00 10.38
CA TYR A 142 1.94 -5.96 10.75
C TYR A 142 0.86 -5.40 11.70
N ARG A 143 0.80 -4.08 11.92
CA ARG A 143 -0.15 -3.47 12.86
C ARG A 143 -0.90 -2.29 12.22
N PRO A 144 -2.16 -2.09 12.61
CA PRO A 144 -2.86 -0.85 12.27
C PRO A 144 -2.08 0.38 12.76
N SER A 145 -1.95 1.34 11.88
CA SER A 145 -1.27 2.62 12.12
C SER A 145 -2.17 3.77 11.70
N PRO A 146 -2.06 4.95 12.31
CA PRO A 146 -2.78 6.13 11.85
C PRO A 146 -2.49 6.46 10.38
N TRP A 147 -3.50 7.05 9.73
CA TRP A 147 -3.39 7.52 8.34
C TRP A 147 -2.44 8.71 8.17
#